data_fab2ccf1a1a136797264c555c1e5cf4c
#
_entry.id   fab2ccf1a1a136797264c555c1e5cf4c
#
_cell.length_a   1.000
_cell.length_b   1.000
_cell.length_c   1.000
_cell.angle_alpha   90.00
_cell.angle_beta   90.00
_cell.angle_gamma   90.00
#
_symmetry.space_group_name_H-M   'P 1'
#
loop_
_entity.id
_entity.type
_entity.pdbx_description
1 polymer ?
#
loop_
_entity_poly.entity_id
_entity_poly.type
_entity_poly.pdbx_seq_one_letter_code
_entity_poly.pdbx_strand_id
1 'polypeptide(L)'
;MFTPIKEWIVKKKKIAIVLIIAGGSFLSYSFVNDYYFEVGKNLDIFTTLFRDVNIYYVDSLQPGELMKKGVDAMLQTLDPYTVYIPESEIEDYKMTHISAEYGGIGALVHQRNGDIEISEVYEGFPAQKNDIRVGDKIISVNGNTSSSRTVDNITEFMKGQKGTSLRIVLKREGVAQPIEKTVIRDEIKFKNVPYFGMVGENTGYIKLTQFLENSAAEVREALVTLKQNPNMKNLILDLRGNGGGLLREAVDIVNLFVDKNQKVVSQKGKVKEMNIDYFASKAAVDTEIPLVVLVDRGSASASEIVTGSIQELDRGIIIGQRSFGKGLVQQTYPLSYNTLLKVTIAKYYTPSGRCIQALDYTHRNNDGSVSKVSDSLITEFKTKGGRSVFDGSGIFPDIYTDPNYYSNLAISLFSNFLIYDYANKFAREHTSIAPAKEYSMSNVEYQDFVNFLSGKKYDYTDRTERRLEELKKTAQKDNHFDVLKPEFIALENKMKDYKANDLMNHHDEIKEVLEGEISARYYYQKGRLEAGFKHDIEVKKAIEVFGNPTLYGSILRGDGVYKIIGKPGSEVQAKANSERELDEDEKN
;
A
#
# COMPACT_ATOMS: atom_id res chain seq x y z
N MET A 1 60.14 54.53 -14.84
CA MET A 1 59.94 54.79 -13.41
C MET A 1 58.51 54.45 -13.00
N PHE A 2 57.97 53.24 -13.28
CA PHE A 2 56.57 52.84 -12.98
C PHE A 2 56.42 51.40 -12.43
N THR A 3 57.48 50.78 -11.95
CA THR A 3 57.47 49.37 -11.49
C THR A 3 57.07 49.13 -10.03
N PRO A 4 57.24 50.04 -9.05
CA PRO A 4 56.94 49.72 -7.64
C PRO A 4 55.44 49.80 -7.25
N ILE A 5 54.62 50.54 -7.98
CA ILE A 5 53.20 50.73 -7.62
C ILE A 5 52.37 49.48 -7.97
N LYS A 6 52.67 48.77 -9.07
CA LYS A 6 51.95 47.54 -9.45
C LYS A 6 52.20 46.41 -8.47
N GLU A 7 53.39 46.23 -7.99
CA GLU A 7 53.72 45.19 -6.99
C GLU A 7 53.06 45.46 -5.64
N TRP A 8 52.96 46.70 -5.22
CA TRP A 8 52.28 47.08 -3.98
C TRP A 8 50.76 46.84 -4.02
N ILE A 9 50.10 47.11 -5.16
CA ILE A 9 48.67 46.82 -5.38
C ILE A 9 48.40 45.32 -5.40
N VAL A 10 49.24 44.52 -6.04
CA VAL A 10 49.13 43.06 -6.08
C VAL A 10 49.34 42.45 -4.70
N LYS A 11 50.30 42.97 -3.91
CA LYS A 11 50.52 42.54 -2.53
C LYS A 11 49.30 42.83 -1.63
N LYS A 12 48.69 44.02 -1.71
CA LYS A 12 47.48 44.37 -0.95
C LYS A 12 46.28 43.52 -1.36
N LYS A 13 46.09 43.23 -2.66
CA LYS A 13 45.02 42.33 -3.12
C LYS A 13 45.21 40.91 -2.59
N LYS A 14 46.43 40.36 -2.58
CA LYS A 14 46.73 39.04 -1.99
C LYS A 14 46.43 39.00 -0.50
N ILE A 15 46.82 40.04 0.23
CA ILE A 15 46.52 40.14 1.71
C ILE A 15 45.02 40.24 1.95
N ALA A 16 44.27 41.02 1.15
CA ALA A 16 42.82 41.10 1.27
C ALA A 16 42.13 39.76 0.98
N ILE A 17 42.58 39.00 -0.03
CA ILE A 17 42.06 37.67 -0.33
C ILE A 17 42.34 36.69 0.81
N VAL A 18 43.55 36.71 1.41
CA VAL A 18 43.91 35.88 2.54
C VAL A 18 43.05 36.22 3.78
N LEU A 19 42.81 37.49 4.03
CA LEU A 19 41.92 37.93 5.14
C LEU A 19 40.47 37.55 4.91
N ILE A 20 39.95 37.59 3.68
CA ILE A 20 38.60 37.13 3.34
C ILE A 20 38.46 35.62 3.52
N ILE A 21 39.46 34.84 3.07
CA ILE A 21 39.50 33.37 3.26
C ILE A 21 39.62 33.03 4.76
N ALA A 22 40.50 33.67 5.49
CA ALA A 22 40.67 33.47 6.91
C ALA A 22 39.41 33.86 7.73
N GLY A 23 38.76 34.98 7.39
CA GLY A 23 37.51 35.42 7.96
C GLY A 23 36.34 34.45 7.64
N GLY A 24 36.26 34.01 6.41
CA GLY A 24 35.30 33.00 5.99
C GLY A 24 35.48 31.65 6.69
N SER A 25 36.75 31.21 6.83
CA SER A 25 37.08 29.98 7.56
C SER A 25 36.80 30.09 9.06
N PHE A 26 37.04 31.25 9.69
CA PHE A 26 36.76 31.51 11.08
C PHE A 26 35.24 31.55 11.36
N LEU A 27 34.46 32.19 10.50
CA LEU A 27 33.01 32.17 10.58
C LEU A 27 32.43 30.76 10.43
N SER A 28 32.92 30.00 9.44
CA SER A 28 32.49 28.62 9.25
C SER A 28 32.81 27.72 10.45
N TYR A 29 33.99 27.92 11.08
CA TYR A 29 34.41 27.19 12.29
C TYR A 29 33.54 27.54 13.50
N SER A 30 33.13 28.80 13.64
CA SER A 30 32.25 29.26 14.70
C SER A 30 30.87 28.61 14.62
N PHE A 31 30.24 28.60 13.45
CA PHE A 31 28.92 27.96 13.24
C PHE A 31 28.93 26.44 13.48
N VAL A 32 29.98 25.75 13.10
CA VAL A 32 30.12 24.30 13.33
C VAL A 32 30.27 24.01 14.84
N ASN A 33 31.00 24.83 15.55
CA ASN A 33 31.22 24.65 16.98
C ASN A 33 29.93 24.90 17.80
N ASP A 34 29.12 25.88 17.42
CA ASP A 34 27.82 26.18 18.03
C ASP A 34 26.84 25.03 17.87
N TYR A 35 26.79 24.39 16.68
CA TYR A 35 25.90 23.25 16.43
C TYR A 35 26.24 22.03 17.29
N TYR A 36 27.50 21.64 17.37
CA TYR A 36 27.93 20.51 18.23
C TYR A 36 27.77 20.80 19.71
N PHE A 37 27.98 22.04 20.14
CA PHE A 37 27.72 22.47 21.48
C PHE A 37 26.23 22.35 21.85
N GLU A 38 25.33 22.82 20.98
CA GLU A 38 23.88 22.70 21.19
C GLU A 38 23.45 21.24 21.27
N VAL A 39 23.96 20.36 20.41
CA VAL A 39 23.68 18.91 20.45
C VAL A 39 24.15 18.32 21.79
N GLY A 40 25.38 18.59 22.23
CA GLY A 40 25.91 18.09 23.50
C GLY A 40 25.11 18.57 24.70
N LYS A 41 24.81 19.86 24.77
CA LYS A 41 24.02 20.49 25.84
C LYS A 41 22.61 19.84 25.94
N ASN A 42 21.92 19.66 24.80
CA ASN A 42 20.59 19.08 24.81
C ASN A 42 20.60 17.59 25.20
N LEU A 43 21.66 16.87 24.84
CA LEU A 43 21.85 15.48 25.27
C LEU A 43 22.05 15.37 26.78
N ASP A 44 22.85 16.25 27.37
CA ASP A 44 23.06 16.30 28.84
C ASP A 44 21.76 16.63 29.58
N ILE A 45 21.00 17.61 29.08
CA ILE A 45 19.69 17.96 29.63
C ILE A 45 18.74 16.74 29.55
N PHE A 46 18.65 16.08 28.39
CA PHE A 46 17.78 14.93 28.22
C PHE A 46 18.15 13.78 29.15
N THR A 47 19.44 13.47 29.28
CA THR A 47 19.93 12.39 30.14
C THR A 47 19.63 12.69 31.63
N THR A 48 19.84 13.93 32.07
CA THR A 48 19.54 14.35 33.43
C THR A 48 18.05 14.30 33.72
N LEU A 49 17.22 14.85 32.82
CA LEU A 49 15.76 14.82 32.92
C LEU A 49 15.24 13.38 33.00
N PHE A 50 15.68 12.51 32.12
CA PHE A 50 15.25 11.11 32.10
C PHE A 50 15.61 10.39 33.39
N ARG A 51 16.83 10.56 33.87
CA ARG A 51 17.28 10.03 35.15
C ARG A 51 16.41 10.53 36.30
N ASP A 52 16.22 11.85 36.42
CA ASP A 52 15.57 12.48 37.57
C ASP A 52 14.07 12.16 37.61
N VAL A 53 13.40 12.08 36.45
CA VAL A 53 12.01 11.59 36.37
C VAL A 53 11.90 10.16 36.89
N ASN A 54 12.81 9.26 36.50
CA ASN A 54 12.79 7.88 37.00
C ASN A 54 13.11 7.73 38.47
N ILE A 55 13.82 8.71 39.09
CA ILE A 55 14.17 8.71 40.53
C ILE A 55 13.07 9.36 41.38
N TYR A 56 12.52 10.49 40.93
CA TYR A 56 11.71 11.36 41.77
C TYR A 56 10.21 11.33 41.48
N TYR A 57 9.77 10.70 40.38
CA TYR A 57 8.35 10.61 40.08
C TYR A 57 7.63 9.77 41.14
N VAL A 58 6.42 10.22 41.56
CA VAL A 58 5.67 9.66 42.68
C VAL A 58 5.33 8.18 42.52
N ASP A 59 5.01 7.75 41.31
CA ASP A 59 4.66 6.36 41.00
C ASP A 59 5.82 5.63 40.31
N SER A 60 5.80 4.28 40.35
CA SER A 60 6.79 3.48 39.66
C SER A 60 6.61 3.60 38.14
N LEU A 61 7.69 3.87 37.42
CA LEU A 61 7.71 4.02 35.99
C LEU A 61 8.29 2.76 35.30
N GLN A 62 7.91 2.57 34.03
CA GLN A 62 8.57 1.63 33.13
C GLN A 62 9.57 2.42 32.25
N PRO A 63 10.88 2.40 32.54
CA PRO A 63 11.84 3.25 31.83
C PRO A 63 11.87 3.03 30.32
N GLY A 64 11.73 1.77 29.87
CA GLY A 64 11.72 1.43 28.44
C GLY A 64 10.51 2.00 27.71
N GLU A 65 9.32 1.92 28.28
CA GLU A 65 8.11 2.50 27.71
C GLU A 65 8.16 4.03 27.67
N LEU A 66 8.64 4.64 28.76
CA LEU A 66 8.80 6.09 28.84
C LEU A 66 9.77 6.60 27.78
N MET A 67 10.91 5.91 27.63
CA MET A 67 11.90 6.22 26.59
C MET A 67 11.29 6.09 25.20
N LYS A 68 10.60 4.96 24.91
CA LYS A 68 9.98 4.74 23.59
C LYS A 68 9.01 5.86 23.24
N LYS A 69 8.10 6.22 24.16
CA LYS A 69 7.15 7.32 23.94
C LYS A 69 7.83 8.65 23.65
N GLY A 70 8.91 8.98 24.38
CA GLY A 70 9.68 10.20 24.15
C GLY A 70 10.39 10.21 22.80
N VAL A 71 11.01 9.09 22.42
CA VAL A 71 11.68 8.92 21.12
C VAL A 71 10.68 8.98 19.99
N ASP A 72 9.55 8.25 20.10
CA ASP A 72 8.50 8.24 19.07
C ASP A 72 7.94 9.64 18.84
N ALA A 73 7.64 10.39 19.90
CA ALA A 73 7.18 11.78 19.79
C ALA A 73 8.21 12.69 19.09
N MET A 74 9.50 12.54 19.41
CA MET A 74 10.58 13.28 18.74
C MET A 74 10.66 12.93 17.25
N LEU A 75 10.63 11.65 16.88
CA LEU A 75 10.77 11.21 15.51
C LEU A 75 9.55 11.58 14.64
N GLN A 76 8.34 11.54 15.21
CA GLN A 76 7.11 11.97 14.54
C GLN A 76 7.12 13.43 14.09
N THR A 77 7.96 14.29 14.69
CA THR A 77 8.14 15.67 14.23
C THR A 77 8.85 15.76 12.87
N LEU A 78 9.55 14.70 12.44
CA LEU A 78 10.30 14.66 11.19
C LEU A 78 9.38 14.20 10.05
N ASP A 79 9.01 12.92 10.06
CA ASP A 79 8.10 12.28 9.12
C ASP A 79 7.55 10.96 9.72
N PRO A 80 6.49 10.35 9.17
CA PRO A 80 5.91 9.12 9.73
C PRO A 80 6.71 7.85 9.44
N TYR A 81 7.79 7.93 8.67
CA TYR A 81 8.61 6.79 8.24
C TYR A 81 9.90 6.64 9.06
N THR A 82 10.27 7.71 9.77
CA THR A 82 11.42 7.71 10.68
C THR A 82 10.98 7.19 12.04
N VAL A 83 11.40 5.95 12.36
CA VAL A 83 10.91 5.22 13.53
C VAL A 83 12.04 4.54 14.30
N TYR A 84 11.87 4.43 15.60
CA TYR A 84 12.67 3.62 16.51
C TYR A 84 12.05 2.22 16.64
N ILE A 85 12.86 1.18 16.52
CA ILE A 85 12.44 -0.21 16.61
C ILE A 85 13.13 -0.85 17.79
N PRO A 86 12.42 -1.13 18.89
CA PRO A 86 12.98 -1.81 20.05
C PRO A 86 13.29 -3.28 19.72
N GLU A 87 14.14 -3.90 20.52
CA GLU A 87 14.53 -5.30 20.35
C GLU A 87 13.35 -6.25 20.22
N SER A 88 12.28 -6.04 20.99
CA SER A 88 11.07 -6.87 20.96
C SER A 88 10.30 -6.82 19.63
N GLU A 89 10.50 -5.79 18.82
CA GLU A 89 9.78 -5.58 17.54
C GLU A 89 10.64 -5.92 16.29
N ILE A 90 11.91 -6.34 16.49
CA ILE A 90 12.85 -6.56 15.37
C ILE A 90 12.42 -7.72 14.47
N GLU A 91 11.92 -8.80 15.04
CA GLU A 91 11.50 -9.98 14.25
C GLU A 91 10.29 -9.63 13.37
N ASP A 92 9.30 -8.93 13.94
CA ASP A 92 8.13 -8.45 13.21
C ASP A 92 8.52 -7.44 12.12
N TYR A 93 9.48 -6.55 12.43
CA TYR A 93 10.02 -5.62 11.44
C TYR A 93 10.69 -6.34 10.26
N LYS A 94 11.53 -7.35 10.54
CA LYS A 94 12.18 -8.14 9.49
C LYS A 94 11.16 -8.88 8.63
N MET A 95 10.18 -9.51 9.27
CA MET A 95 9.12 -10.25 8.59
C MET A 95 8.29 -9.35 7.66
N THR A 96 8.05 -8.10 8.08
CA THR A 96 7.20 -7.17 7.30
C THR A 96 7.97 -6.43 6.20
N HIS A 97 9.29 -6.18 6.39
CA HIS A 97 10.03 -5.24 5.55
C HIS A 97 11.21 -5.85 4.79
N ILE A 98 11.64 -7.06 5.13
CA ILE A 98 12.83 -7.70 4.54
C ILE A 98 12.45 -9.03 3.89
N SER A 99 11.91 -9.96 4.68
CA SER A 99 11.59 -11.32 4.23
C SER A 99 10.33 -11.81 4.94
N ALA A 100 9.29 -12.11 4.17
CA ALA A 100 8.01 -12.60 4.71
C ALA A 100 8.09 -14.09 5.05
N GLU A 101 9.01 -14.47 5.95
CA GLU A 101 9.26 -15.86 6.35
C GLU A 101 9.05 -16.05 7.86
N TYR A 102 8.25 -17.04 8.24
CA TYR A 102 8.09 -17.44 9.65
C TYR A 102 7.71 -18.92 9.76
N GLY A 103 7.99 -19.54 10.90
CA GLY A 103 7.53 -20.90 11.16
C GLY A 103 6.07 -20.92 11.62
N GLY A 104 5.23 -21.69 10.92
CA GLY A 104 3.79 -21.72 11.20
C GLY A 104 3.04 -22.76 10.39
N ILE A 105 1.73 -22.54 10.20
CA ILE A 105 0.86 -23.47 9.47
C ILE A 105 0.27 -22.93 8.17
N GLY A 106 0.42 -21.63 7.87
CA GLY A 106 -0.11 -21.01 6.65
C GLY A 106 -1.63 -20.80 6.68
N ALA A 107 -2.13 -20.23 7.78
CA ALA A 107 -3.53 -19.82 7.93
C ALA A 107 -3.60 -18.47 8.63
N LEU A 108 -4.61 -17.66 8.29
CA LEU A 108 -4.99 -16.47 9.04
C LEU A 108 -6.19 -16.76 9.93
N VAL A 109 -6.29 -15.99 11.01
CA VAL A 109 -7.39 -16.09 11.97
C VAL A 109 -7.99 -14.70 12.23
N HIS A 110 -9.26 -14.67 12.57
CA HIS A 110 -9.94 -13.47 13.08
C HIS A 110 -10.77 -13.81 14.31
N GLN A 111 -11.14 -12.78 15.05
CA GLN A 111 -12.05 -12.95 16.22
C GLN A 111 -13.45 -12.47 15.86
N ARG A 112 -14.44 -13.29 16.19
CA ARG A 112 -15.85 -12.98 15.97
C ARG A 112 -16.71 -13.56 17.09
N ASN A 113 -17.56 -12.72 17.70
CA ASN A 113 -18.48 -13.11 18.78
C ASN A 113 -17.79 -13.87 19.94
N GLY A 114 -16.52 -13.55 20.21
CA GLY A 114 -15.71 -14.22 21.25
C GLY A 114 -15.01 -15.49 20.79
N ASP A 115 -15.32 -16.04 19.62
CA ASP A 115 -14.65 -17.17 19.00
C ASP A 115 -13.49 -16.68 18.11
N ILE A 116 -12.45 -17.49 17.96
CA ILE A 116 -11.38 -17.30 16.99
C ILE A 116 -11.57 -18.33 15.87
N GLU A 117 -11.69 -17.83 14.63
CA GLU A 117 -11.99 -18.62 13.44
C GLU A 117 -10.85 -18.53 12.41
N ILE A 118 -10.67 -19.58 11.63
CA ILE A 118 -9.79 -19.56 10.46
C ILE A 118 -10.44 -18.69 9.39
N SER A 119 -9.83 -17.55 9.09
CA SER A 119 -10.33 -16.60 8.07
C SER A 119 -9.78 -16.88 6.68
N GLU A 120 -8.57 -17.40 6.58
CA GLU A 120 -7.95 -17.74 5.31
C GLU A 120 -6.98 -18.92 5.46
N VAL A 121 -6.88 -19.73 4.41
CA VAL A 121 -5.92 -20.85 4.31
C VAL A 121 -5.12 -20.67 3.03
N TYR A 122 -3.80 -20.74 3.13
CA TYR A 122 -2.91 -20.60 2.00
C TYR A 122 -2.59 -21.94 1.35
N GLU A 123 -2.62 -21.96 0.02
CA GLU A 123 -2.33 -23.16 -0.78
C GLU A 123 -0.89 -23.62 -0.59
N GLY A 124 -0.68 -24.93 -0.49
CA GLY A 124 0.63 -25.55 -0.37
C GLY A 124 1.20 -25.64 1.05
N PHE A 125 0.59 -24.98 2.02
CA PHE A 125 1.06 -24.93 3.41
C PHE A 125 0.41 -25.99 4.32
N PRO A 126 0.94 -26.20 5.54
CA PRO A 126 0.47 -27.26 6.44
C PRO A 126 -1.02 -27.21 6.77
N ALA A 127 -1.64 -26.04 6.92
CA ALA A 127 -3.07 -25.91 7.20
C ALA A 127 -3.92 -26.57 6.11
N GLN A 128 -3.64 -26.25 4.85
CA GLN A 128 -4.31 -26.87 3.71
C GLN A 128 -4.09 -28.38 3.65
N LYS A 129 -2.85 -28.81 3.78
CA LYS A 129 -2.47 -30.26 3.72
C LYS A 129 -3.14 -31.09 4.81
N ASN A 130 -3.55 -30.47 5.91
CA ASN A 130 -4.24 -31.13 7.02
C ASN A 130 -5.76 -30.88 7.02
N ASP A 131 -6.35 -30.43 5.90
CA ASP A 131 -7.78 -30.15 5.79
C ASP A 131 -8.29 -29.21 6.90
N ILE A 132 -7.53 -28.15 7.22
CA ILE A 132 -8.02 -27.02 7.99
C ILE A 132 -8.69 -26.09 6.99
N ARG A 133 -9.92 -25.64 7.31
CA ARG A 133 -10.77 -24.90 6.37
C ARG A 133 -11.13 -23.53 6.90
N VAL A 134 -11.42 -22.62 6.00
CA VAL A 134 -12.02 -21.35 6.32
C VAL A 134 -13.35 -21.58 7.02
N GLY A 135 -13.59 -20.89 8.14
CA GLY A 135 -14.77 -21.06 9.00
C GLY A 135 -14.60 -22.08 10.13
N ASP A 136 -13.49 -22.80 10.19
CA ASP A 136 -13.18 -23.65 11.35
C ASP A 136 -12.93 -22.77 12.58
N LYS A 137 -13.69 -22.97 13.67
CA LYS A 137 -13.47 -22.31 14.95
C LYS A 137 -12.40 -23.03 15.75
N ILE A 138 -11.43 -22.30 16.25
CA ILE A 138 -10.36 -22.86 17.07
C ILE A 138 -10.86 -23.04 18.51
N ILE A 139 -10.89 -24.26 19.00
CA ILE A 139 -11.21 -24.57 20.41
C ILE A 139 -9.95 -24.47 21.27
N SER A 140 -8.86 -25.07 20.82
CA SER A 140 -7.57 -25.02 21.54
C SER A 140 -6.39 -25.24 20.63
N VAL A 141 -5.23 -24.73 21.06
CA VAL A 141 -3.92 -24.92 20.43
C VAL A 141 -2.95 -25.42 21.49
N ASN A 142 -2.36 -26.61 21.31
CA ASN A 142 -1.46 -27.27 22.26
C ASN A 142 -2.06 -27.37 23.69
N GLY A 143 -3.37 -27.60 23.81
CA GLY A 143 -4.08 -27.64 25.08
C GLY A 143 -4.47 -26.28 25.67
N ASN A 144 -4.01 -25.18 25.09
CA ASN A 144 -4.44 -23.84 25.47
C ASN A 144 -5.76 -23.52 24.79
N THR A 145 -6.81 -23.25 25.58
CA THR A 145 -8.13 -22.90 25.03
C THR A 145 -8.10 -21.52 24.37
N SER A 146 -8.87 -21.34 23.31
CA SER A 146 -9.06 -20.04 22.64
C SER A 146 -10.00 -19.08 23.40
N SER A 147 -10.82 -19.62 24.29
CA SER A 147 -11.78 -18.83 25.08
C SER A 147 -11.06 -17.74 25.88
N SER A 148 -11.55 -16.52 25.78
CA SER A 148 -11.00 -15.32 26.45
C SER A 148 -9.58 -14.92 26.01
N ARG A 149 -9.11 -15.41 24.85
CA ARG A 149 -7.83 -15.04 24.27
C ARG A 149 -8.02 -14.11 23.07
N THR A 150 -6.97 -13.33 22.77
CA THR A 150 -6.92 -12.48 21.58
C THR A 150 -6.44 -13.25 20.37
N VAL A 151 -6.63 -12.70 19.18
CA VAL A 151 -6.07 -13.19 17.92
C VAL A 151 -4.55 -13.33 18.02
N ASP A 152 -3.87 -12.34 18.62
CA ASP A 152 -2.41 -12.34 18.76
C ASP A 152 -1.93 -13.52 19.60
N ASN A 153 -2.59 -13.81 20.72
CA ASN A 153 -2.21 -14.96 21.56
C ASN A 153 -2.35 -16.30 20.81
N ILE A 154 -3.41 -16.48 20.04
CA ILE A 154 -3.61 -17.72 19.27
C ILE A 154 -2.64 -17.79 18.11
N THR A 155 -2.37 -16.66 17.44
CA THR A 155 -1.37 -16.57 16.37
C THR A 155 0.02 -16.93 16.88
N GLU A 156 0.41 -16.44 18.07
CA GLU A 156 1.67 -16.80 18.72
C GLU A 156 1.77 -18.30 18.98
N PHE A 157 0.70 -18.94 19.49
CA PHE A 157 0.70 -20.40 19.67
C PHE A 157 0.75 -21.18 18.36
N MET A 158 0.21 -20.63 17.26
CA MET A 158 0.29 -21.27 15.94
C MET A 158 1.67 -21.12 15.30
N LYS A 159 2.38 -20.01 15.58
CA LYS A 159 3.78 -19.80 15.18
C LYS A 159 4.70 -20.72 15.97
N GLY A 160 5.92 -20.92 15.49
CA GLY A 160 6.97 -21.67 16.17
C GLY A 160 7.97 -22.26 15.19
N GLN A 161 8.98 -22.95 15.71
CA GLN A 161 10.08 -23.48 14.91
C GLN A 161 9.58 -24.48 13.87
N LYS A 162 10.08 -24.39 12.64
CA LYS A 162 9.88 -25.35 11.56
C LYS A 162 10.17 -26.78 12.03
N GLY A 163 9.32 -27.73 11.64
CA GLY A 163 9.42 -29.14 12.00
C GLY A 163 8.82 -29.51 13.36
N THR A 164 8.39 -28.53 14.17
CA THR A 164 7.72 -28.83 15.45
C THR A 164 6.24 -29.12 15.23
N SER A 165 5.66 -29.99 16.08
CA SER A 165 4.25 -30.35 16.00
C SER A 165 3.36 -29.32 16.70
N LEU A 166 2.19 -29.07 16.11
CA LEU A 166 1.10 -28.27 16.65
C LEU A 166 -0.15 -29.14 16.76
N ARG A 167 -0.70 -29.30 17.96
CA ARG A 167 -2.01 -29.92 18.15
C ARG A 167 -3.08 -28.84 18.16
N ILE A 168 -4.02 -28.90 17.22
CA ILE A 168 -5.14 -27.96 17.11
C ILE A 168 -6.46 -28.72 17.18
N VAL A 169 -7.39 -28.22 17.99
CA VAL A 169 -8.75 -28.74 18.09
C VAL A 169 -9.69 -27.70 17.51
N LEU A 170 -10.51 -28.12 16.56
CA LEU A 170 -11.38 -27.28 15.74
C LEU A 170 -12.84 -27.70 15.92
N LYS A 171 -13.73 -26.72 15.82
CA LYS A 171 -15.17 -26.95 15.65
C LYS A 171 -15.58 -26.49 14.25
N ARG A 172 -16.01 -27.45 13.44
CA ARG A 172 -16.47 -27.19 12.07
C ARG A 172 -18.00 -27.19 12.04
N GLU A 173 -18.61 -26.21 11.42
CA GLU A 173 -20.05 -26.17 11.25
C GLU A 173 -20.53 -27.37 10.42
N GLY A 174 -21.64 -28.02 10.83
CA GLY A 174 -22.14 -29.24 10.23
C GLY A 174 -21.45 -30.52 10.70
N VAL A 175 -20.41 -30.46 11.56
CA VAL A 175 -19.74 -31.62 12.14
C VAL A 175 -20.01 -31.66 13.65
N ALA A 176 -20.61 -32.77 14.13
CA ALA A 176 -21.09 -32.86 15.52
C ALA A 176 -19.95 -32.91 16.54
N GLN A 177 -18.83 -33.57 16.21
CA GLN A 177 -17.69 -33.76 17.11
C GLN A 177 -16.56 -32.78 16.77
N PRO A 178 -15.82 -32.30 17.79
CA PRO A 178 -14.59 -31.54 17.55
C PRO A 178 -13.59 -32.34 16.70
N ILE A 179 -12.91 -31.63 15.80
CA ILE A 179 -11.91 -32.20 14.91
C ILE A 179 -10.53 -31.91 15.51
N GLU A 180 -9.79 -32.97 15.86
CA GLU A 180 -8.43 -32.82 16.32
C GLU A 180 -7.45 -33.08 15.17
N LYS A 181 -6.47 -32.20 15.03
CA LYS A 181 -5.40 -32.30 14.02
C LYS A 181 -4.05 -32.09 14.68
N THR A 182 -3.08 -32.91 14.26
CA THR A 182 -1.66 -32.68 14.56
C THR A 182 -1.00 -32.17 13.28
N VAL A 183 -0.55 -30.93 13.31
CA VAL A 183 0.04 -30.24 12.15
C VAL A 183 1.51 -30.03 12.42
N ILE A 184 2.37 -30.35 11.47
CA ILE A 184 3.80 -30.04 11.56
C ILE A 184 3.99 -28.64 10.99
N ARG A 185 4.56 -27.73 11.79
CA ARG A 185 4.90 -26.38 11.34
C ARG A 185 5.93 -26.43 10.23
N ASP A 186 5.75 -25.61 9.24
CA ASP A 186 6.72 -25.43 8.16
C ASP A 186 7.13 -23.96 8.08
N GLU A 187 8.12 -23.68 7.29
CA GLU A 187 8.47 -22.32 6.93
C GLU A 187 7.41 -21.74 6.00
N ILE A 188 6.73 -20.73 6.48
CA ILE A 188 5.71 -20.02 5.71
C ILE A 188 6.40 -18.87 5.01
N LYS A 189 6.53 -18.98 3.71
CA LYS A 189 7.11 -17.97 2.85
C LYS A 189 6.06 -17.49 1.86
N PHE A 190 5.59 -16.26 2.06
CA PHE A 190 4.68 -15.63 1.13
C PHE A 190 5.45 -15.15 -0.09
N LYS A 191 4.93 -15.48 -1.27
CA LYS A 191 5.48 -14.98 -2.52
C LYS A 191 5.18 -13.50 -2.69
N ASN A 192 6.16 -12.74 -3.14
CA ASN A 192 5.96 -11.36 -3.58
C ASN A 192 5.04 -11.29 -4.81
N VAL A 193 5.11 -12.33 -5.66
CA VAL A 193 4.22 -12.57 -6.81
C VAL A 193 3.25 -13.70 -6.45
N PRO A 194 2.14 -13.43 -5.74
CA PRO A 194 1.18 -14.46 -5.34
C PRO A 194 0.44 -15.08 -6.53
N TYR A 195 0.39 -14.35 -7.65
CA TYR A 195 -0.29 -14.81 -8.85
C TYR A 195 0.38 -14.31 -10.13
N PHE A 196 0.50 -15.19 -11.10
CA PHE A 196 0.70 -14.86 -12.51
C PHE A 196 -0.05 -15.86 -13.40
N GLY A 197 -0.48 -15.42 -14.56
CA GLY A 197 -1.25 -16.25 -15.50
C GLY A 197 -1.69 -15.48 -16.73
N MET A 198 -2.37 -16.15 -17.64
CA MET A 198 -2.98 -15.49 -18.79
C MET A 198 -4.32 -14.87 -18.42
N VAL A 199 -4.58 -13.65 -18.89
CA VAL A 199 -5.87 -12.96 -18.83
C VAL A 199 -6.30 -12.65 -20.25
N GLY A 200 -7.51 -13.06 -20.61
CA GLY A 200 -7.93 -13.09 -22.02
C GLY A 200 -7.06 -14.09 -22.82
N GLU A 201 -7.02 -13.89 -24.14
CA GLU A 201 -6.37 -14.85 -25.04
C GLU A 201 -4.85 -14.67 -25.16
N ASN A 202 -4.37 -13.42 -25.06
CA ASN A 202 -3.01 -13.07 -25.45
C ASN A 202 -2.26 -12.18 -24.46
N THR A 203 -2.79 -11.95 -23.26
CA THR A 203 -2.21 -11.05 -22.28
C THR A 203 -1.72 -11.82 -21.06
N GLY A 204 -0.43 -11.75 -20.76
CA GLY A 204 0.13 -12.18 -19.48
C GLY A 204 -0.19 -11.17 -18.38
N TYR A 205 -0.41 -11.67 -17.18
CA TYR A 205 -0.67 -10.86 -16.00
C TYR A 205 0.23 -11.32 -14.85
N ILE A 206 0.84 -10.37 -14.17
CA ILE A 206 1.70 -10.60 -12.98
C ILE A 206 1.22 -9.66 -11.87
N LYS A 207 0.79 -10.21 -10.73
CA LYS A 207 0.48 -9.45 -9.51
C LYS A 207 1.70 -9.41 -8.61
N LEU A 208 2.21 -8.22 -8.32
CA LEU A 208 3.28 -8.00 -7.35
C LEU A 208 2.70 -7.24 -6.15
N THR A 209 2.71 -7.85 -4.96
CA THR A 209 2.08 -7.27 -3.76
C THR A 209 3.05 -6.50 -2.87
N GLN A 210 4.36 -6.78 -2.97
CA GLN A 210 5.38 -6.13 -2.16
C GLN A 210 6.77 -6.28 -2.80
N PHE A 211 7.70 -5.41 -2.42
CA PHE A 211 9.10 -5.44 -2.87
C PHE A 211 10.00 -5.93 -1.75
N LEU A 212 9.83 -7.19 -1.30
CA LEU A 212 10.77 -7.83 -0.40
C LEU A 212 11.86 -8.55 -1.17
N GLU A 213 12.80 -9.18 -0.46
CA GLU A 213 13.88 -9.95 -1.07
C GLU A 213 13.36 -10.95 -2.12
N ASN A 214 14.05 -11.03 -3.25
CA ASN A 214 13.74 -11.87 -4.41
C ASN A 214 12.51 -11.48 -5.22
N SER A 215 11.84 -10.35 -4.98
CA SER A 215 10.67 -9.94 -5.76
C SER A 215 10.98 -9.79 -7.26
N ALA A 216 12.15 -9.25 -7.61
CA ALA A 216 12.59 -9.16 -9.00
C ALA A 216 12.85 -10.52 -9.65
N ALA A 217 13.37 -11.48 -8.88
CA ALA A 217 13.57 -12.85 -9.35
C ALA A 217 12.23 -13.53 -9.60
N GLU A 218 11.24 -13.35 -8.72
CA GLU A 218 9.88 -13.89 -8.87
C GLU A 218 9.15 -13.28 -10.09
N VAL A 219 9.25 -11.96 -10.29
CA VAL A 219 8.68 -11.30 -11.50
C VAL A 219 9.37 -11.81 -12.76
N ARG A 220 10.69 -12.00 -12.74
CA ARG A 220 11.44 -12.57 -13.86
C ARG A 220 10.98 -13.99 -14.17
N GLU A 221 10.84 -14.85 -13.17
CA GLU A 221 10.38 -16.23 -13.31
C GLU A 221 8.97 -16.26 -13.92
N ALA A 222 8.06 -15.45 -13.38
CA ALA A 222 6.70 -15.31 -13.90
C ALA A 222 6.69 -14.88 -15.38
N LEU A 223 7.46 -13.84 -15.72
CA LEU A 223 7.58 -13.35 -17.10
C LEU A 223 8.12 -14.42 -18.05
N VAL A 224 9.22 -15.09 -17.68
CA VAL A 224 9.83 -16.14 -18.49
C VAL A 224 8.88 -17.33 -18.68
N THR A 225 8.15 -17.71 -17.64
CA THR A 225 7.14 -18.78 -17.70
C THR A 225 5.99 -18.41 -18.62
N LEU A 226 5.45 -17.19 -18.48
CA LEU A 226 4.36 -16.70 -19.36
C LEU A 226 4.80 -16.64 -20.82
N LYS A 227 6.02 -16.25 -21.11
CA LYS A 227 6.59 -16.21 -22.47
C LYS A 227 6.72 -17.60 -23.14
N GLN A 228 6.64 -18.69 -22.39
CA GLN A 228 6.55 -20.04 -22.98
C GLN A 228 5.20 -20.29 -23.66
N ASN A 229 4.17 -19.51 -23.31
CA ASN A 229 2.90 -19.56 -24.02
C ASN A 229 3.01 -18.79 -25.36
N PRO A 230 2.87 -19.46 -26.52
CA PRO A 230 3.01 -18.81 -27.83
C PRO A 230 1.93 -17.74 -28.11
N ASN A 231 0.83 -17.79 -27.38
CA ASN A 231 -0.24 -16.82 -27.52
C ASN A 231 0.03 -15.52 -26.74
N MET A 232 0.98 -15.49 -25.83
CA MET A 232 1.30 -14.27 -25.07
C MET A 232 1.91 -13.20 -25.98
N LYS A 233 1.25 -12.06 -26.08
CA LYS A 233 1.67 -10.91 -26.88
C LYS A 233 1.88 -9.65 -26.04
N ASN A 234 1.25 -9.54 -24.89
CA ASN A 234 1.19 -8.35 -24.05
C ASN A 234 1.38 -8.74 -22.59
N LEU A 235 1.76 -7.78 -21.76
CA LEU A 235 1.94 -7.98 -20.32
C LEU A 235 1.26 -6.88 -19.50
N ILE A 236 0.54 -7.29 -18.47
CA ILE A 236 0.08 -6.45 -17.37
C ILE A 236 0.95 -6.74 -16.13
N LEU A 237 1.58 -5.72 -15.58
CA LEU A 237 2.22 -5.75 -14.25
C LEU A 237 1.32 -4.98 -13.28
N ASP A 238 0.69 -5.68 -12.35
CA ASP A 238 -0.24 -5.08 -11.40
C ASP A 238 0.47 -4.76 -10.08
N LEU A 239 0.57 -3.45 -9.79
CA LEU A 239 1.14 -2.88 -8.57
C LEU A 239 0.06 -2.22 -7.68
N ARG A 240 -1.22 -2.40 -7.97
CA ARG A 240 -2.31 -1.86 -7.14
C ARG A 240 -2.25 -2.44 -5.73
N GLY A 241 -2.42 -1.58 -4.70
CA GLY A 241 -2.31 -1.94 -3.30
C GLY A 241 -0.88 -2.25 -2.81
N ASN A 242 0.15 -2.08 -3.66
CA ASN A 242 1.53 -2.37 -3.30
C ASN A 242 2.21 -1.13 -2.69
N GLY A 243 2.40 -1.11 -1.37
CA GLY A 243 3.03 -0.02 -0.62
C GLY A 243 4.54 0.15 -0.84
N GLY A 244 5.16 -0.67 -1.69
CA GLY A 244 6.58 -0.62 -2.00
C GLY A 244 7.43 -1.63 -1.25
N GLY A 245 8.64 -1.25 -0.89
CA GLY A 245 9.65 -2.05 -0.19
C GLY A 245 11.06 -1.71 -0.64
N LEU A 246 11.88 -2.71 -0.95
CA LEU A 246 13.30 -2.56 -1.26
C LEU A 246 13.53 -1.85 -2.60
N LEU A 247 14.24 -0.72 -2.57
CA LEU A 247 14.58 0.07 -3.76
C LEU A 247 15.34 -0.76 -4.82
N ARG A 248 16.26 -1.62 -4.38
CA ARG A 248 17.03 -2.46 -5.32
C ARG A 248 16.16 -3.40 -6.13
N GLU A 249 15.15 -3.98 -5.50
CA GLU A 249 14.19 -4.85 -6.18
C GLU A 249 13.40 -4.08 -7.26
N ALA A 250 13.00 -2.83 -6.97
CA ALA A 250 12.35 -1.98 -7.97
C ALA A 250 13.28 -1.70 -9.17
N VAL A 251 14.55 -1.38 -8.92
CA VAL A 251 15.54 -1.18 -9.99
C VAL A 251 15.72 -2.45 -10.82
N ASP A 252 15.83 -3.61 -10.18
CA ASP A 252 16.00 -4.89 -10.88
C ASP A 252 14.72 -5.30 -11.67
N ILE A 253 13.52 -4.94 -11.20
CA ILE A 253 12.28 -5.15 -11.96
C ILE A 253 12.22 -4.25 -13.19
N VAL A 254 12.54 -2.96 -13.07
CA VAL A 254 12.64 -2.07 -14.24
C VAL A 254 13.65 -2.61 -15.26
N ASN A 255 14.77 -3.13 -14.79
CA ASN A 255 15.81 -3.72 -15.65
C ASN A 255 15.33 -4.94 -16.46
N LEU A 256 14.21 -5.58 -16.08
CA LEU A 256 13.64 -6.65 -16.91
C LEU A 256 13.11 -6.14 -18.26
N PHE A 257 12.76 -4.85 -18.33
CA PHE A 257 12.01 -4.24 -19.41
C PHE A 257 12.77 -3.13 -20.18
N VAL A 258 13.91 -2.68 -19.68
CA VAL A 258 14.65 -1.56 -20.28
C VAL A 258 16.09 -1.96 -20.64
N ASP A 259 16.67 -1.27 -21.61
CA ASP A 259 18.04 -1.50 -22.01
C ASP A 259 19.03 -1.22 -20.88
N LYS A 260 20.16 -1.94 -20.94
CA LYS A 260 21.28 -1.69 -20.04
C LYS A 260 21.74 -0.23 -20.11
N ASN A 261 22.15 0.30 -18.96
CA ASN A 261 22.62 1.68 -18.76
C ASN A 261 21.50 2.75 -18.82
N GLN A 262 20.23 2.38 -18.93
CA GLN A 262 19.14 3.34 -18.68
C GLN A 262 19.11 3.71 -17.19
N LYS A 263 18.99 5.02 -16.92
CA LYS A 263 18.81 5.53 -15.56
C LYS A 263 17.42 5.14 -15.08
N VAL A 264 17.33 4.56 -13.87
CA VAL A 264 16.07 4.15 -13.26
C VAL A 264 15.62 5.15 -12.20
N VAL A 265 16.52 5.50 -11.27
CA VAL A 265 16.17 6.41 -10.16
C VAL A 265 17.45 7.05 -9.63
N SER A 266 17.34 8.28 -9.13
CA SER A 266 18.41 8.95 -8.38
C SER A 266 17.95 9.12 -6.93
N GLN A 267 18.88 8.94 -6.00
CA GLN A 267 18.72 9.23 -4.59
C GLN A 267 19.57 10.44 -4.23
N LYS A 268 18.99 11.45 -3.57
CA LYS A 268 19.71 12.66 -3.13
C LYS A 268 19.33 13.01 -1.69
N GLY A 269 20.32 13.11 -0.84
CA GLY A 269 20.18 13.42 0.58
C GLY A 269 21.11 14.53 1.06
N LYS A 270 21.05 14.81 2.37
CA LYS A 270 21.93 15.79 3.03
C LYS A 270 23.39 15.36 3.00
N VAL A 271 23.63 14.07 3.17
CA VAL A 271 24.97 13.47 3.16
C VAL A 271 25.33 13.13 1.72
N LYS A 272 26.42 13.69 1.19
CA LYS A 272 26.79 13.55 -0.24
C LYS A 272 27.02 12.11 -0.66
N GLU A 273 27.55 11.29 0.23
CA GLU A 273 27.81 9.86 0.02
C GLU A 273 26.51 9.05 -0.18
N MET A 274 25.36 9.61 0.23
CA MET A 274 24.03 9.04 0.01
C MET A 274 23.41 9.45 -1.34
N ASN A 275 24.10 10.26 -2.14
CA ASN A 275 23.67 10.62 -3.49
C ASN A 275 24.09 9.54 -4.46
N ILE A 276 23.13 8.74 -4.92
CA ILE A 276 23.36 7.57 -5.75
C ILE A 276 22.43 7.59 -6.96
N ASP A 277 22.99 7.39 -8.14
CA ASP A 277 22.25 7.12 -9.36
C ASP A 277 22.18 5.60 -9.60
N TYR A 278 20.97 5.07 -9.78
CA TYR A 278 20.74 3.67 -10.06
C TYR A 278 20.42 3.48 -11.55
N PHE A 279 21.09 2.53 -12.18
CA PHE A 279 20.95 2.22 -13.60
C PHE A 279 20.58 0.76 -13.79
N ALA A 280 19.88 0.46 -14.88
CA ALA A 280 19.72 -0.90 -15.37
C ALA A 280 21.10 -1.50 -15.68
N SER A 281 21.53 -2.49 -14.91
CA SER A 281 22.90 -3.02 -14.97
C SER A 281 23.03 -4.36 -15.70
N LYS A 282 21.90 -5.08 -15.87
CA LYS A 282 21.81 -6.41 -16.48
C LYS A 282 21.17 -6.33 -17.86
N ALA A 283 21.29 -7.39 -18.66
CA ALA A 283 20.51 -7.52 -19.89
C ALA A 283 19.02 -7.65 -19.54
N ALA A 284 18.17 -6.94 -20.28
CA ALA A 284 16.72 -7.04 -20.13
C ALA A 284 16.23 -8.44 -20.50
N VAL A 285 15.05 -8.81 -19.99
CA VAL A 285 14.33 -10.03 -20.40
C VAL A 285 13.54 -9.75 -21.68
N ASP A 286 12.92 -8.57 -21.75
CA ASP A 286 12.14 -8.16 -22.90
C ASP A 286 11.96 -6.64 -22.95
N THR A 287 12.56 -6.01 -23.94
CA THR A 287 12.46 -4.56 -24.15
C THR A 287 11.31 -4.16 -25.09
N GLU A 288 10.62 -5.13 -25.71
CA GLU A 288 9.67 -4.86 -26.81
C GLU A 288 8.22 -5.20 -26.46
N ILE A 289 7.98 -6.19 -25.57
CA ILE A 289 6.62 -6.62 -25.26
C ILE A 289 5.77 -5.41 -24.83
N PRO A 290 4.59 -5.20 -25.42
CA PRO A 290 3.65 -4.19 -24.96
C PRO A 290 3.35 -4.37 -23.48
N LEU A 291 3.60 -3.32 -22.69
CA LEU A 291 3.56 -3.35 -21.23
C LEU A 291 2.55 -2.32 -20.70
N VAL A 292 1.67 -2.77 -19.84
CA VAL A 292 0.83 -1.90 -18.99
C VAL A 292 1.17 -2.14 -17.54
N VAL A 293 1.32 -1.08 -16.77
CA VAL A 293 1.45 -1.14 -15.31
C VAL A 293 0.16 -0.60 -14.70
N LEU A 294 -0.49 -1.42 -13.85
CA LEU A 294 -1.68 -1.00 -13.11
C LEU A 294 -1.27 -0.41 -11.76
N VAL A 295 -1.85 0.72 -11.42
CA VAL A 295 -1.59 1.44 -10.18
C VAL A 295 -2.86 1.98 -9.56
N ASP A 296 -2.84 2.14 -8.23
CA ASP A 296 -3.89 2.80 -7.47
C ASP A 296 -3.30 3.72 -6.39
N ARG A 297 -4.14 4.26 -5.53
CA ARG A 297 -3.75 5.13 -4.41
C ARG A 297 -2.87 4.44 -3.37
N GLY A 298 -2.90 3.11 -3.30
CA GLY A 298 -2.06 2.28 -2.44
C GLY A 298 -0.69 1.99 -3.03
N SER A 299 -0.48 2.25 -4.33
CA SER A 299 0.81 2.07 -5.00
C SER A 299 1.80 3.13 -4.53
N ALA A 300 2.83 2.75 -3.75
CA ALA A 300 3.73 3.71 -3.10
C ALA A 300 5.21 3.33 -3.22
N SER A 301 6.10 4.31 -3.06
CA SER A 301 7.55 4.11 -2.91
C SER A 301 8.19 3.29 -4.04
N ALA A 302 8.66 2.05 -3.80
CA ALA A 302 9.26 1.17 -4.82
C ALA A 302 8.32 0.93 -6.02
N SER A 303 6.99 0.82 -5.78
CA SER A 303 5.99 0.77 -6.85
C SER A 303 6.03 2.02 -7.73
N GLU A 304 6.22 3.19 -7.12
CA GLU A 304 6.31 4.46 -7.84
C GLU A 304 7.64 4.61 -8.60
N ILE A 305 8.71 3.99 -8.12
CA ILE A 305 9.98 3.91 -8.87
C ILE A 305 9.77 3.10 -10.15
N VAL A 306 9.15 1.92 -10.07
CA VAL A 306 8.84 1.10 -11.25
C VAL A 306 7.93 1.86 -12.20
N THR A 307 6.80 2.37 -11.69
CA THR A 307 5.79 3.07 -12.48
C THR A 307 6.37 4.31 -13.16
N GLY A 308 7.06 5.17 -12.40
CA GLY A 308 7.67 6.39 -12.92
C GLY A 308 8.77 6.11 -13.94
N SER A 309 9.58 5.07 -13.72
CA SER A 309 10.63 4.69 -14.68
C SER A 309 10.03 4.17 -16.00
N ILE A 310 9.01 3.29 -15.94
CA ILE A 310 8.33 2.77 -17.13
C ILE A 310 7.65 3.91 -17.90
N GLN A 311 6.96 4.82 -17.19
CA GLN A 311 6.32 5.98 -17.80
C GLN A 311 7.31 6.95 -18.47
N GLU A 312 8.38 7.33 -17.76
CA GLU A 312 9.30 8.37 -18.20
C GLU A 312 10.34 7.91 -19.21
N LEU A 313 10.60 6.60 -19.27
CA LEU A 313 11.37 5.99 -20.35
C LEU A 313 10.48 5.67 -21.57
N ASP A 314 9.19 6.01 -21.53
CA ASP A 314 8.18 5.71 -22.55
C ASP A 314 8.18 4.22 -22.93
N ARG A 315 8.40 3.34 -21.91
CA ARG A 315 8.52 1.89 -22.10
C ARG A 315 7.17 1.17 -22.01
N GLY A 316 6.22 1.73 -21.33
CA GLY A 316 4.89 1.16 -21.12
C GLY A 316 3.88 2.21 -20.71
N ILE A 317 2.63 1.81 -20.65
CA ILE A 317 1.48 2.65 -20.32
C ILE A 317 1.08 2.41 -18.88
N ILE A 318 0.76 3.48 -18.16
CA ILE A 318 0.27 3.42 -16.78
C ILE A 318 -1.25 3.61 -16.80
N ILE A 319 -1.99 2.67 -16.19
CA ILE A 319 -3.46 2.71 -16.09
C ILE A 319 -3.88 2.60 -14.62
N GLY A 320 -4.89 3.35 -14.22
CA GLY A 320 -5.47 3.30 -12.88
C GLY A 320 -5.65 4.67 -12.25
N GLN A 321 -5.38 4.79 -10.95
CA GLN A 321 -5.47 6.05 -10.24
C GLN A 321 -4.07 6.63 -9.99
N ARG A 322 -4.05 7.90 -9.54
CA ARG A 322 -2.81 8.54 -9.10
C ARG A 322 -2.21 7.80 -7.91
N SER A 323 -0.93 7.50 -7.95
CA SER A 323 -0.21 6.81 -6.89
C SER A 323 -0.13 7.62 -5.58
N PHE A 324 0.41 7.03 -4.54
CA PHE A 324 0.46 7.60 -3.19
C PHE A 324 1.26 8.91 -3.09
N GLY A 325 2.43 8.98 -3.72
CA GLY A 325 3.35 10.12 -3.64
C GLY A 325 4.36 10.04 -2.50
N LYS A 326 4.95 8.86 -2.26
CA LYS A 326 6.05 8.69 -1.30
C LYS A 326 7.39 8.73 -2.01
N GLY A 327 8.04 9.90 -2.00
CA GLY A 327 9.35 10.15 -2.61
C GLY A 327 10.52 10.13 -1.61
N LEU A 328 10.37 9.48 -0.45
CA LEU A 328 11.37 9.44 0.62
C LEU A 328 12.05 8.07 0.69
N VAL A 329 13.38 8.09 0.92
CA VAL A 329 14.22 6.89 1.08
C VAL A 329 14.58 6.73 2.54
N GLN A 330 14.27 5.57 3.12
CA GLN A 330 14.67 5.21 4.47
C GLN A 330 15.85 4.25 4.45
N GLN A 331 16.69 4.35 5.47
CA GLN A 331 17.74 3.38 5.79
C GLN A 331 17.66 3.00 7.26
N THR A 332 17.91 1.72 7.54
CA THR A 332 17.92 1.20 8.90
C THR A 332 19.35 1.12 9.42
N TYR A 333 19.59 1.68 10.59
CA TYR A 333 20.86 1.66 11.29
C TYR A 333 20.73 0.90 12.61
N PRO A 334 21.69 0.01 12.93
CA PRO A 334 21.74 -0.62 14.23
C PRO A 334 22.09 0.42 15.32
N LEU A 335 21.39 0.33 16.43
CA LEU A 335 21.68 1.07 17.66
C LEU A 335 22.18 0.11 18.75
N SER A 336 22.48 0.65 19.94
CA SER A 336 22.84 -0.16 21.10
C SER A 336 21.69 -1.09 21.54
N TYR A 337 22.03 -2.14 22.28
CA TYR A 337 21.05 -3.08 22.86
C TYR A 337 20.12 -3.72 21.84
N ASN A 338 20.69 -4.12 20.68
CA ASN A 338 19.95 -4.81 19.61
C ASN A 338 18.68 -4.06 19.19
N THR A 339 18.72 -2.73 19.10
CA THR A 339 17.61 -1.90 18.62
C THR A 339 17.97 -1.27 17.27
N LEU A 340 16.98 -0.75 16.55
CA LEU A 340 17.19 -0.17 15.23
C LEU A 340 16.60 1.23 15.13
N LEU A 341 17.24 2.06 14.31
CA LEU A 341 16.68 3.33 13.83
C LEU A 341 16.47 3.22 12.33
N LYS A 342 15.21 3.29 11.89
CA LYS A 342 14.86 3.49 10.48
C LYS A 342 14.68 4.98 10.27
N VAL A 343 15.50 5.61 9.44
CA VAL A 343 15.51 7.07 9.26
C VAL A 343 15.48 7.45 7.79
N THR A 344 14.75 8.51 7.47
CA THR A 344 14.73 9.10 6.13
C THR A 344 16.04 9.81 5.86
N ILE A 345 16.79 9.31 4.87
CA ILE A 345 18.13 9.78 4.52
C ILE A 345 18.18 10.59 3.22
N ALA A 346 17.19 10.44 2.35
CA ALA A 346 17.18 11.05 1.03
C ALA A 346 15.75 11.16 0.46
N LYS A 347 15.64 11.97 -0.60
CA LYS A 347 14.53 11.93 -1.57
C LYS A 347 14.97 11.18 -2.80
N TYR A 348 14.04 10.52 -3.49
CA TYR A 348 14.35 9.93 -4.79
C TYR A 348 13.70 10.70 -5.94
N TYR A 349 14.35 10.60 -7.10
CA TYR A 349 14.00 11.31 -8.32
C TYR A 349 13.93 10.30 -9.45
N THR A 350 12.86 10.34 -10.21
CA THR A 350 12.61 9.48 -11.37
C THR A 350 13.60 9.81 -12.52
N PRO A 351 13.60 9.06 -13.64
CA PRO A 351 14.55 9.31 -14.74
C PRO A 351 14.55 10.73 -15.27
N SER A 352 13.41 11.40 -15.34
CA SER A 352 13.29 12.80 -15.76
C SER A 352 13.87 13.80 -14.76
N GLY A 353 14.08 13.38 -13.51
CA GLY A 353 14.55 14.22 -12.41
C GLY A 353 13.46 14.79 -11.53
N ARG A 354 12.18 14.44 -11.73
CA ARG A 354 11.09 14.89 -10.85
C ARG A 354 11.12 14.14 -9.53
N CYS A 355 10.77 14.86 -8.45
CA CYS A 355 10.49 14.30 -7.13
C CYS A 355 8.99 14.11 -6.96
N ILE A 356 8.55 12.88 -6.73
CA ILE A 356 7.12 12.56 -6.65
C ILE A 356 6.51 12.77 -5.26
N GLN A 357 7.30 13.24 -4.28
CA GLN A 357 6.83 13.46 -2.91
C GLN A 357 5.63 14.41 -2.87
N ALA A 358 4.48 13.91 -2.40
CA ALA A 358 3.23 14.66 -2.39
C ALA A 358 3.00 15.50 -1.13
N LEU A 359 3.57 15.08 0.01
CA LEU A 359 3.42 15.76 1.30
C LEU A 359 4.69 16.52 1.67
N ASP A 360 4.54 17.77 2.13
CA ASP A 360 5.67 18.60 2.56
C ASP A 360 5.89 18.49 4.07
N TYR A 361 6.69 17.53 4.49
CA TYR A 361 7.08 17.35 5.89
C TYR A 361 8.02 18.43 6.42
N THR A 362 8.57 19.29 5.55
CA THR A 362 9.51 20.34 5.92
C THR A 362 8.78 21.55 6.53
N HIS A 363 7.57 21.80 6.05
CA HIS A 363 6.73 22.91 6.50
C HIS A 363 5.41 22.36 7.05
N ARG A 364 5.31 22.32 8.40
CA ARG A 364 4.08 21.90 9.08
C ARG A 364 3.18 23.09 9.35
N ASN A 365 1.89 22.85 9.36
CA ASN A 365 0.89 23.81 9.79
C ASN A 365 1.00 24.06 11.32
N ASN A 366 0.36 25.13 11.80
CA ASN A 366 0.38 25.49 13.23
C ASN A 366 -0.22 24.41 14.15
N ASP A 367 -1.09 23.56 13.65
CA ASP A 367 -1.69 22.42 14.33
C ASP A 367 -0.84 21.13 14.25
N GLY A 368 0.33 21.20 13.59
CA GLY A 368 1.23 20.06 13.38
C GLY A 368 0.89 19.19 12.16
N SER A 369 -0.21 19.45 11.48
CA SER A 369 -0.58 18.74 10.24
C SER A 369 0.39 19.03 9.09
N VAL A 370 0.39 18.16 8.08
CA VAL A 370 1.27 18.23 6.91
C VAL A 370 0.42 18.55 5.67
N SER A 371 0.78 19.59 4.97
CA SER A 371 0.11 19.99 3.72
C SER A 371 0.66 19.22 2.51
N LYS A 372 -0.15 19.13 1.47
CA LYS A 372 0.32 18.74 0.14
C LYS A 372 1.27 19.82 -0.42
N VAL A 373 2.17 19.43 -1.31
CA VAL A 373 2.99 20.40 -2.06
C VAL A 373 2.05 21.35 -2.81
N SER A 374 2.25 22.64 -2.62
CA SER A 374 1.41 23.66 -3.28
C SER A 374 1.53 23.59 -4.80
N ASP A 375 0.41 23.73 -5.53
CA ASP A 375 0.37 23.72 -6.99
C ASP A 375 1.33 24.77 -7.61
N SER A 376 1.60 25.88 -6.91
CA SER A 376 2.55 26.91 -7.32
C SER A 376 4.03 26.44 -7.31
N LEU A 377 4.33 25.37 -6.61
CA LEU A 377 5.66 24.78 -6.51
C LEU A 377 5.84 23.56 -7.44
N ILE A 378 4.76 23.12 -8.10
CA ILE A 378 4.82 21.99 -9.02
C ILE A 378 5.57 22.37 -10.29
N THR A 379 6.55 21.54 -10.64
CA THR A 379 7.43 21.75 -11.80
C THR A 379 7.12 20.73 -12.89
N GLU A 380 7.16 21.18 -14.14
CA GLU A 380 7.01 20.35 -15.33
C GLU A 380 8.36 19.67 -15.68
N PHE A 381 8.30 18.37 -15.96
CA PHE A 381 9.40 17.56 -16.47
C PHE A 381 9.00 16.90 -17.79
N LYS A 382 9.98 16.31 -18.49
CA LYS A 382 9.75 15.62 -19.76
C LYS A 382 10.16 14.16 -19.68
N THR A 383 9.31 13.28 -20.23
CA THR A 383 9.69 11.90 -20.50
C THR A 383 10.77 11.84 -21.58
N LYS A 384 11.35 10.68 -21.82
CA LYS A 384 12.34 10.46 -22.89
C LYS A 384 11.79 10.86 -24.27
N GLY A 385 10.52 10.60 -24.54
CA GLY A 385 9.79 10.97 -25.76
C GLY A 385 9.23 12.38 -25.78
N GLY A 386 9.39 13.16 -24.69
CA GLY A 386 8.99 14.58 -24.62
C GLY A 386 7.57 14.83 -24.11
N ARG A 387 6.88 13.82 -23.57
CA ARG A 387 5.60 14.01 -22.87
C ARG A 387 5.82 14.80 -21.58
N SER A 388 4.89 15.67 -21.21
CA SER A 388 4.95 16.44 -19.96
C SER A 388 4.44 15.61 -18.78
N VAL A 389 5.22 15.59 -17.71
CA VAL A 389 4.88 15.00 -16.41
C VAL A 389 5.22 15.99 -15.31
N PHE A 390 4.61 15.88 -14.14
CA PHE A 390 4.71 16.88 -13.06
C PHE A 390 5.16 16.23 -11.76
N ASP A 391 5.91 16.98 -10.94
CA ASP A 391 6.33 16.53 -9.59
C ASP A 391 5.28 16.84 -8.52
N GLY A 392 5.61 16.59 -7.24
CA GLY A 392 4.83 17.03 -6.08
C GLY A 392 3.50 16.30 -5.83
N SER A 393 3.15 15.26 -6.62
CA SER A 393 1.81 14.66 -6.51
C SER A 393 1.74 13.14 -6.75
N GLY A 394 2.85 12.40 -6.62
CA GLY A 394 2.92 10.99 -7.02
C GLY A 394 2.99 10.81 -8.55
N ILE A 395 2.72 9.59 -9.02
CA ILE A 395 2.67 9.27 -10.45
C ILE A 395 1.22 9.35 -10.92
N PHE A 396 0.94 10.25 -11.84
CA PHE A 396 -0.36 10.31 -12.51
C PHE A 396 -0.38 9.32 -13.68
N PRO A 397 -1.42 8.49 -13.83
CA PRO A 397 -1.46 7.49 -14.90
C PRO A 397 -1.66 8.12 -16.28
N ASP A 398 -1.24 7.42 -17.34
CA ASP A 398 -1.49 7.82 -18.73
C ASP A 398 -2.97 7.70 -19.09
N ILE A 399 -3.65 6.72 -18.49
CA ILE A 399 -5.10 6.53 -18.58
C ILE A 399 -5.65 6.46 -17.16
N TYR A 400 -6.40 7.46 -16.77
CA TYR A 400 -7.09 7.50 -15.49
C TYR A 400 -8.36 6.65 -15.51
N THR A 401 -8.58 5.85 -14.46
CA THR A 401 -9.81 5.11 -14.19
C THR A 401 -10.38 5.58 -12.86
N ASP A 402 -11.69 5.66 -12.77
CA ASP A 402 -12.35 5.97 -11.50
C ASP A 402 -12.14 4.82 -10.51
N PRO A 403 -11.92 5.11 -9.22
CA PRO A 403 -11.85 4.06 -8.21
C PRO A 403 -13.16 3.27 -8.17
N ASN A 404 -13.05 1.96 -8.04
CA ASN A 404 -14.22 1.13 -7.82
C ASN A 404 -14.59 1.17 -6.33
N TYR A 405 -15.63 1.93 -5.99
CA TYR A 405 -16.17 2.00 -4.63
C TYR A 405 -17.27 0.98 -4.46
N TYR A 406 -17.16 0.19 -3.42
CA TYR A 406 -18.26 -0.67 -3.01
C TYR A 406 -19.38 0.15 -2.34
N SER A 407 -20.63 -0.24 -2.59
CA SER A 407 -21.79 0.35 -1.92
C SER A 407 -21.72 0.13 -0.41
N ASN A 408 -22.35 1.02 0.35
CA ASN A 408 -22.46 0.84 1.80
C ASN A 408 -23.15 -0.48 2.18
N LEU A 409 -24.04 -0.98 1.32
CA LEU A 409 -24.64 -2.30 1.47
C LEU A 409 -23.59 -3.41 1.37
N ALA A 410 -22.77 -3.41 0.29
CA ALA A 410 -21.72 -4.41 0.10
C ALA A 410 -20.70 -4.38 1.26
N ILE A 411 -20.30 -3.18 1.69
CA ILE A 411 -19.43 -2.98 2.86
C ILE A 411 -20.09 -3.54 4.12
N SER A 412 -21.38 -3.28 4.35
CA SER A 412 -22.12 -3.81 5.51
C SER A 412 -22.20 -5.33 5.48
N LEU A 413 -22.55 -5.93 4.35
CA LEU A 413 -22.60 -7.37 4.17
C LEU A 413 -21.24 -8.04 4.44
N PHE A 414 -20.15 -7.42 3.99
CA PHE A 414 -18.79 -7.89 4.20
C PHE A 414 -18.36 -7.73 5.67
N SER A 415 -18.53 -6.55 6.26
CA SER A 415 -18.13 -6.23 7.64
C SER A 415 -18.91 -7.03 8.69
N ASN A 416 -20.17 -7.39 8.39
CA ASN A 416 -20.97 -8.28 9.22
C ASN A 416 -20.73 -9.78 8.91
N PHE A 417 -19.72 -10.10 8.09
CA PHE A 417 -19.34 -11.47 7.71
C PHE A 417 -20.43 -12.27 6.98
N LEU A 418 -21.45 -11.62 6.41
CA LEU A 418 -22.57 -12.33 5.78
C LEU A 418 -22.17 -12.95 4.44
N ILE A 419 -21.31 -12.28 3.69
CA ILE A 419 -20.70 -12.83 2.47
C ILE A 419 -19.80 -14.01 2.82
N TYR A 420 -18.96 -13.87 3.83
CA TYR A 420 -18.08 -14.94 4.33
C TYR A 420 -18.88 -16.18 4.79
N ASP A 421 -19.95 -15.99 5.59
CA ASP A 421 -20.81 -17.07 6.09
C ASP A 421 -21.51 -17.79 4.95
N TYR A 422 -22.03 -17.02 3.96
CA TYR A 422 -22.68 -17.61 2.81
C TYR A 422 -21.69 -18.41 1.95
N ALA A 423 -20.52 -17.89 1.69
CA ALA A 423 -19.48 -18.62 0.96
C ALA A 423 -19.09 -19.93 1.66
N ASN A 424 -19.03 -19.94 3.00
CA ASN A 424 -18.78 -21.16 3.78
C ASN A 424 -19.97 -22.13 3.69
N LYS A 425 -21.23 -21.63 3.77
CA LYS A 425 -22.44 -22.45 3.55
C LYS A 425 -22.42 -23.06 2.15
N PHE A 426 -22.20 -22.24 1.14
CA PHE A 426 -22.15 -22.68 -0.26
C PHE A 426 -21.10 -23.78 -0.48
N ALA A 427 -19.90 -23.63 0.06
CA ALA A 427 -18.83 -24.62 -0.08
C ALA A 427 -19.11 -25.93 0.68
N ARG A 428 -19.99 -25.93 1.69
CA ARG A 428 -20.45 -27.18 2.34
C ARG A 428 -21.51 -27.92 1.51
N GLU A 429 -22.32 -27.18 0.79
CA GLU A 429 -23.43 -27.72 0.01
C GLU A 429 -23.01 -28.14 -1.40
N HIS A 430 -21.93 -27.59 -1.93
CA HIS A 430 -21.41 -27.85 -3.26
C HIS A 430 -19.98 -28.37 -3.18
N THR A 431 -19.72 -29.55 -3.73
CA THR A 431 -18.39 -30.19 -3.69
C THR A 431 -17.40 -29.60 -4.66
N SER A 432 -17.85 -28.91 -5.71
CA SER A 432 -17.02 -28.27 -6.74
C SER A 432 -17.79 -27.15 -7.44
N ILE A 433 -17.05 -26.25 -8.06
CA ILE A 433 -17.56 -25.22 -8.97
C ILE A 433 -16.78 -25.25 -10.28
N ALA A 434 -17.24 -24.54 -11.29
CA ALA A 434 -16.47 -24.30 -12.51
C ALA A 434 -15.11 -23.64 -12.18
N PRO A 435 -14.10 -23.72 -13.07
CA PRO A 435 -12.85 -22.99 -12.89
C PRO A 435 -13.11 -21.51 -12.56
N ALA A 436 -12.33 -20.92 -11.65
CA ALA A 436 -12.61 -19.59 -11.11
C ALA A 436 -12.81 -18.50 -12.18
N LYS A 437 -12.07 -18.58 -13.29
CA LYS A 437 -12.22 -17.65 -14.43
C LYS A 437 -13.58 -17.77 -15.15
N GLU A 438 -14.21 -18.93 -15.06
CA GLU A 438 -15.47 -19.27 -15.77
C GLU A 438 -16.66 -19.24 -14.81
N TYR A 439 -16.41 -19.39 -13.50
CA TYR A 439 -17.50 -19.42 -12.52
C TYR A 439 -18.27 -18.11 -12.54
N SER A 440 -19.56 -18.21 -12.71
CA SER A 440 -20.50 -17.10 -12.59
C SER A 440 -21.72 -17.57 -11.81
N MET A 441 -21.99 -16.89 -10.71
CA MET A 441 -23.13 -17.16 -9.86
C MET A 441 -24.44 -17.00 -10.67
N SER A 442 -25.29 -17.99 -10.65
CA SER A 442 -26.60 -17.93 -11.28
C SER A 442 -27.59 -17.08 -10.48
N ASN A 443 -28.67 -16.65 -11.13
CA ASN A 443 -29.75 -15.92 -10.43
C ASN A 443 -30.42 -16.77 -9.32
N VAL A 444 -30.42 -18.10 -9.47
CA VAL A 444 -30.96 -19.01 -8.44
C VAL A 444 -30.06 -19.02 -7.21
N GLU A 445 -28.75 -19.11 -7.39
CA GLU A 445 -27.77 -19.03 -6.30
C GLU A 445 -27.80 -17.65 -5.63
N TYR A 446 -27.94 -16.57 -6.40
CA TYR A 446 -28.11 -15.23 -5.82
C TYR A 446 -29.40 -15.12 -5.00
N GLN A 447 -30.51 -15.69 -5.47
CA GLN A 447 -31.73 -15.72 -4.69
C GLN A 447 -31.60 -16.57 -3.42
N ASP A 448 -30.82 -17.65 -3.42
CA ASP A 448 -30.49 -18.39 -2.19
C ASP A 448 -29.70 -17.54 -1.21
N PHE A 449 -28.77 -16.70 -1.71
CA PHE A 449 -28.10 -15.71 -0.85
C PHE A 449 -29.07 -14.69 -0.25
N VAL A 450 -29.99 -14.14 -1.05
CA VAL A 450 -31.02 -13.22 -0.56
C VAL A 450 -31.88 -13.89 0.53
N ASN A 451 -32.27 -15.14 0.31
CA ASN A 451 -33.03 -15.92 1.31
C ASN A 451 -32.21 -16.18 2.59
N PHE A 452 -30.90 -16.44 2.45
CA PHE A 452 -29.97 -16.61 3.56
C PHE A 452 -29.87 -15.35 4.43
N LEU A 453 -30.06 -14.16 3.86
CA LEU A 453 -30.04 -12.89 4.61
C LEU A 453 -31.30 -12.66 5.43
N SER A 454 -32.37 -13.45 5.24
CA SER A 454 -33.61 -13.29 5.98
C SER A 454 -33.38 -13.36 7.50
N GLY A 455 -33.79 -12.32 8.22
CA GLY A 455 -33.62 -12.20 9.67
C GLY A 455 -32.22 -11.84 10.15
N LYS A 456 -31.25 -11.63 9.23
CA LYS A 456 -29.91 -11.15 9.58
C LYS A 456 -29.86 -9.62 9.60
N LYS A 457 -28.93 -9.08 10.39
CA LYS A 457 -28.70 -7.63 10.48
C LYS A 457 -27.56 -7.24 9.57
N TYR A 458 -27.82 -6.34 8.64
CA TYR A 458 -26.85 -5.70 7.76
C TYR A 458 -27.21 -4.23 7.49
N ASP A 459 -27.82 -3.60 8.52
CA ASP A 459 -28.17 -2.19 8.46
C ASP A 459 -26.91 -1.34 8.25
N TYR A 460 -27.05 -0.31 7.48
CA TYR A 460 -26.03 0.70 7.26
C TYR A 460 -26.68 2.08 7.20
N THR A 461 -25.88 3.11 7.49
CA THR A 461 -26.30 4.51 7.32
C THR A 461 -25.46 5.10 6.20
N ASP A 462 -26.12 5.51 5.12
CA ASP A 462 -25.43 6.14 4.01
C ASP A 462 -25.14 7.62 4.27
N ARG A 463 -24.33 8.21 3.38
CA ARG A 463 -23.90 9.61 3.48
C ARG A 463 -25.10 10.57 3.40
N THR A 464 -26.07 10.25 2.55
CA THR A 464 -27.29 11.05 2.37
C THR A 464 -28.12 11.08 3.64
N GLU A 465 -28.27 9.94 4.31
CA GLU A 465 -28.97 9.85 5.60
C GLU A 465 -28.25 10.68 6.68
N ARG A 466 -26.92 10.56 6.79
CA ARG A 466 -26.14 11.38 7.74
C ARG A 466 -26.34 12.88 7.47
N ARG A 467 -26.24 13.30 6.21
CA ARG A 467 -26.46 14.71 5.84
C ARG A 467 -27.88 15.18 6.07
N LEU A 468 -28.87 14.31 5.87
CA LEU A 468 -30.28 14.61 6.18
C LEU A 468 -30.47 14.84 7.68
N GLU A 469 -29.88 13.99 8.52
CA GLU A 469 -29.93 14.16 9.98
C GLU A 469 -29.21 15.44 10.46
N GLU A 470 -28.08 15.79 9.86
CA GLU A 470 -27.38 17.05 10.11
C GLU A 470 -28.24 18.26 9.70
N LEU A 471 -28.87 18.18 8.52
CA LEU A 471 -29.77 19.22 8.04
C LEU A 471 -30.98 19.42 8.95
N LYS A 472 -31.60 18.35 9.45
CA LYS A 472 -32.69 18.40 10.43
C LYS A 472 -32.26 19.08 11.73
N LYS A 473 -31.06 18.72 12.25
CA LYS A 473 -30.51 19.36 13.46
C LYS A 473 -30.26 20.85 13.24
N THR A 474 -29.79 21.22 12.06
CA THR A 474 -29.59 22.63 11.68
C THR A 474 -30.93 23.37 11.59
N ALA A 475 -31.92 22.78 10.90
CA ALA A 475 -33.26 23.37 10.79
C ALA A 475 -33.95 23.55 12.17
N GLN A 476 -33.69 22.62 13.12
CA GLN A 476 -34.17 22.80 14.51
C GLN A 476 -33.51 24.00 15.20
N LYS A 477 -32.22 24.19 15.05
CA LYS A 477 -31.49 25.34 15.62
C LYS A 477 -31.98 26.67 15.02
N ASP A 478 -32.28 26.66 13.74
CA ASP A 478 -32.73 27.85 12.99
C ASP A 478 -34.23 28.08 13.07
N ASN A 479 -34.98 27.26 13.86
CA ASN A 479 -36.44 27.30 14.01
C ASN A 479 -37.21 27.11 12.68
N HIS A 480 -36.63 26.39 11.71
CA HIS A 480 -37.28 26.09 10.42
C HIS A 480 -37.82 24.64 10.35
N PHE A 481 -37.58 23.83 11.36
CA PHE A 481 -37.87 22.39 11.32
C PHE A 481 -39.37 22.07 11.08
N ASP A 482 -40.26 22.79 11.74
CA ASP A 482 -41.71 22.51 11.62
C ASP A 482 -42.24 22.82 10.22
N VAL A 483 -41.70 23.82 9.55
CA VAL A 483 -42.04 24.18 8.17
C VAL A 483 -41.52 23.15 7.17
N LEU A 484 -40.32 22.58 7.40
CA LEU A 484 -39.65 21.62 6.51
C LEU A 484 -39.96 20.15 6.85
N LYS A 485 -40.72 19.91 7.92
CA LYS A 485 -40.98 18.55 8.39
C LYS A 485 -41.66 17.64 7.36
N PRO A 486 -42.65 18.08 6.55
CA PRO A 486 -43.24 17.24 5.52
C PRO A 486 -42.25 16.78 4.48
N GLU A 487 -41.30 17.66 4.05
CA GLU A 487 -40.26 17.38 3.08
C GLU A 487 -39.23 16.38 3.63
N PHE A 488 -38.85 16.54 4.90
CA PHE A 488 -38.00 15.58 5.58
C PHE A 488 -38.60 14.17 5.61
N ILE A 489 -39.89 14.06 6.01
CA ILE A 489 -40.59 12.79 6.03
C ILE A 489 -40.72 12.18 4.64
N ALA A 490 -41.02 13.00 3.63
CA ALA A 490 -41.11 12.53 2.25
C ALA A 490 -39.76 11.98 1.72
N LEU A 491 -38.65 12.65 2.05
CA LEU A 491 -37.30 12.22 1.69
C LEU A 491 -36.91 10.94 2.42
N GLU A 492 -37.18 10.84 3.74
CA GLU A 492 -36.93 9.62 4.52
C GLU A 492 -37.69 8.41 3.98
N ASN A 493 -38.97 8.57 3.66
CA ASN A 493 -39.76 7.49 3.10
C ASN A 493 -39.19 7.03 1.75
N LYS A 494 -38.80 7.96 0.89
CA LYS A 494 -38.19 7.66 -0.41
C LYS A 494 -36.87 6.93 -0.29
N MET A 495 -36.03 7.32 0.68
CA MET A 495 -34.77 6.64 0.99
C MET A 495 -35.02 5.23 1.53
N LYS A 496 -35.98 5.07 2.42
CA LYS A 496 -36.37 3.76 2.94
C LYS A 496 -36.90 2.81 1.85
N ASP A 497 -37.74 3.32 0.94
CA ASP A 497 -38.24 2.54 -0.20
C ASP A 497 -37.13 2.13 -1.16
N TYR A 498 -36.14 3.01 -1.38
CA TYR A 498 -34.96 2.69 -2.18
C TYR A 498 -34.14 1.56 -1.53
N LYS A 499 -33.85 1.68 -0.22
CA LYS A 499 -33.12 0.66 0.54
C LYS A 499 -33.81 -0.70 0.60
N ALA A 500 -35.14 -0.74 0.57
CA ALA A 500 -35.87 -2.01 0.54
C ALA A 500 -35.54 -2.88 -0.69
N ASN A 501 -35.05 -2.26 -1.76
CA ASN A 501 -34.66 -2.93 -3.00
C ASN A 501 -33.14 -2.99 -3.22
N ASP A 502 -32.33 -2.60 -2.24
CA ASP A 502 -30.88 -2.45 -2.41
C ASP A 502 -30.16 -3.73 -2.84
N LEU A 503 -30.56 -4.90 -2.36
CA LEU A 503 -30.01 -6.17 -2.83
C LEU A 503 -30.19 -6.38 -4.34
N MET A 504 -31.24 -5.81 -4.93
CA MET A 504 -31.45 -5.86 -6.38
C MET A 504 -30.77 -4.70 -7.10
N ASN A 505 -30.75 -3.50 -6.49
CA ASN A 505 -30.09 -2.33 -7.06
C ASN A 505 -28.57 -2.54 -7.17
N HIS A 506 -27.98 -3.27 -6.23
CA HIS A 506 -26.55 -3.60 -6.17
C HIS A 506 -26.25 -5.07 -6.51
N HIS A 507 -27.16 -5.73 -7.27
CA HIS A 507 -27.07 -7.15 -7.61
C HIS A 507 -25.70 -7.54 -8.20
N ASP A 508 -25.24 -6.83 -9.21
CA ASP A 508 -24.03 -7.19 -9.94
C ASP A 508 -22.76 -7.01 -9.10
N GLU A 509 -22.71 -5.95 -8.28
CA GLU A 509 -21.62 -5.69 -7.34
C GLU A 509 -21.54 -6.77 -6.24
N ILE A 510 -22.69 -7.08 -5.61
CA ILE A 510 -22.75 -8.10 -4.55
C ILE A 510 -22.41 -9.48 -5.12
N LYS A 511 -22.88 -9.77 -6.31
CA LYS A 511 -22.58 -11.01 -7.03
C LYS A 511 -21.09 -11.14 -7.31
N GLU A 512 -20.41 -10.06 -7.73
CA GLU A 512 -18.96 -10.02 -7.92
C GLU A 512 -18.22 -10.42 -6.64
N VAL A 513 -18.58 -9.79 -5.52
CA VAL A 513 -17.93 -10.08 -4.22
C VAL A 513 -18.18 -11.53 -3.79
N LEU A 514 -19.41 -12.05 -3.97
CA LEU A 514 -19.76 -13.43 -3.69
C LEU A 514 -18.98 -14.42 -4.56
N GLU A 515 -18.88 -14.18 -5.86
CA GLU A 515 -18.10 -15.01 -6.78
C GLU A 515 -16.64 -15.10 -6.38
N GLY A 516 -16.04 -13.98 -5.96
CA GLY A 516 -14.67 -13.94 -5.43
C GLY A 516 -14.52 -14.77 -4.15
N GLU A 517 -15.41 -14.59 -3.20
CA GLU A 517 -15.35 -15.31 -1.92
C GLU A 517 -15.68 -16.80 -2.06
N ILE A 518 -16.65 -17.16 -2.88
CA ILE A 518 -16.94 -18.57 -3.18
C ILE A 518 -15.74 -19.21 -3.88
N SER A 519 -15.20 -18.56 -4.93
CA SER A 519 -14.02 -19.08 -5.64
C SER A 519 -12.83 -19.29 -4.73
N ALA A 520 -12.64 -18.42 -3.72
CA ALA A 520 -11.58 -18.57 -2.72
C ALA A 520 -11.72 -19.83 -1.86
N ARG A 521 -12.93 -20.38 -1.68
CA ARG A 521 -13.14 -21.62 -0.91
C ARG A 521 -12.66 -22.86 -1.66
N TYR A 522 -12.60 -22.82 -3.00
CA TYR A 522 -12.16 -23.93 -3.84
C TYR A 522 -10.75 -23.76 -4.38
N TYR A 523 -10.38 -22.54 -4.72
CA TYR A 523 -9.13 -22.20 -5.43
C TYR A 523 -8.25 -21.19 -4.68
N TYR A 524 -8.51 -20.97 -3.39
CA TYR A 524 -7.75 -20.08 -2.50
C TYR A 524 -7.64 -18.64 -3.03
N GLN A 525 -6.60 -17.91 -2.68
CA GLN A 525 -6.37 -16.54 -3.15
C GLN A 525 -6.30 -16.43 -4.68
N LYS A 526 -5.73 -17.44 -5.33
CA LYS A 526 -5.70 -17.51 -6.79
C LYS A 526 -7.11 -17.46 -7.36
N GLY A 527 -8.04 -18.22 -6.80
CA GLY A 527 -9.44 -18.24 -7.25
C GLY A 527 -10.14 -16.90 -7.09
N ARG A 528 -9.91 -16.20 -5.97
CA ARG A 528 -10.47 -14.85 -5.77
C ARG A 528 -9.99 -13.88 -6.85
N LEU A 529 -8.70 -13.87 -7.16
CA LEU A 529 -8.13 -13.02 -8.21
C LEU A 529 -8.68 -13.38 -9.60
N GLU A 530 -8.72 -14.66 -9.95
CA GLU A 530 -9.20 -15.13 -11.24
C GLU A 530 -10.68 -14.81 -11.48
N ALA A 531 -11.52 -14.95 -10.44
CA ALA A 531 -12.94 -14.59 -10.52
C ALA A 531 -13.14 -13.08 -10.72
N GLY A 532 -12.27 -12.25 -10.16
CA GLY A 532 -12.32 -10.79 -10.28
C GLY A 532 -11.98 -10.24 -11.66
N PHE A 533 -11.19 -10.92 -12.49
CA PHE A 533 -10.72 -10.37 -13.78
C PHE A 533 -11.85 -9.95 -14.73
N LYS A 534 -12.98 -10.64 -14.70
CA LYS A 534 -14.13 -10.33 -15.57
C LYS A 534 -14.85 -9.03 -15.17
N HIS A 535 -14.59 -8.51 -13.98
CA HIS A 535 -15.19 -7.27 -13.46
C HIS A 535 -14.17 -6.13 -13.39
N ASP A 536 -12.88 -6.44 -13.37
CA ASP A 536 -11.77 -5.51 -13.19
C ASP A 536 -11.69 -4.48 -14.35
N ILE A 537 -11.95 -3.22 -14.01
CA ILE A 537 -12.04 -2.10 -14.97
C ILE A 537 -10.67 -1.82 -15.59
N GLU A 538 -9.61 -1.81 -14.78
CA GLU A 538 -8.24 -1.52 -15.24
C GLU A 538 -7.70 -2.66 -16.12
N VAL A 539 -7.98 -3.91 -15.78
CA VAL A 539 -7.61 -5.07 -16.60
C VAL A 539 -8.34 -5.03 -17.94
N LYS A 540 -9.65 -4.75 -17.95
CA LYS A 540 -10.42 -4.56 -19.19
C LYS A 540 -9.84 -3.44 -20.05
N LYS A 541 -9.50 -2.30 -19.41
CA LYS A 541 -8.93 -1.15 -20.11
C LYS A 541 -7.55 -1.46 -20.69
N ALA A 542 -6.72 -2.22 -19.99
CA ALA A 542 -5.44 -2.68 -20.50
C ALA A 542 -5.61 -3.59 -21.73
N ILE A 543 -6.53 -4.53 -21.68
CA ILE A 543 -6.85 -5.42 -22.84
C ILE A 543 -7.37 -4.61 -24.03
N GLU A 544 -8.25 -3.61 -23.81
CA GLU A 544 -8.73 -2.70 -24.86
C GLU A 544 -7.57 -1.95 -25.53
N VAL A 545 -6.66 -1.41 -24.73
CA VAL A 545 -5.48 -0.67 -25.22
C VAL A 545 -4.55 -1.58 -26.02
N PHE A 546 -4.30 -2.80 -25.56
CA PHE A 546 -3.52 -3.79 -26.29
C PHE A 546 -4.19 -4.23 -27.60
N GLY A 547 -5.52 -4.30 -27.63
CA GLY A 547 -6.30 -4.59 -28.83
C GLY A 547 -6.24 -3.49 -29.90
N ASN A 548 -5.70 -2.31 -29.55
CA ASN A 548 -5.56 -1.16 -30.46
C ASN A 548 -4.09 -0.67 -30.51
N PRO A 549 -3.23 -1.28 -31.33
CA PRO A 549 -1.81 -0.90 -31.44
C PRO A 549 -1.59 0.57 -31.82
N THR A 550 -2.52 1.17 -32.58
CA THR A 550 -2.45 2.59 -32.93
C THR A 550 -2.63 3.46 -31.69
N LEU A 551 -3.61 3.15 -30.85
CA LEU A 551 -3.83 3.83 -29.58
C LEU A 551 -2.62 3.64 -28.64
N TYR A 552 -2.14 2.40 -28.47
CA TYR A 552 -0.96 2.10 -27.66
C TYR A 552 0.24 2.95 -28.09
N GLY A 553 0.54 2.98 -29.38
CA GLY A 553 1.64 3.79 -29.93
C GLY A 553 1.41 5.30 -29.79
N SER A 554 0.18 5.80 -29.92
CA SER A 554 -0.12 7.23 -29.78
C SER A 554 0.02 7.70 -28.34
N ILE A 555 -0.32 6.87 -27.34
CA ILE A 555 -0.11 7.18 -25.92
C ILE A 555 1.39 7.31 -25.65
N LEU A 556 2.21 6.36 -26.07
CA LEU A 556 3.65 6.38 -25.85
C LEU A 556 4.35 7.56 -26.55
N ARG A 557 3.90 7.97 -27.74
CA ARG A 557 4.43 9.15 -28.44
C ARG A 557 3.92 10.48 -27.87
N GLY A 558 2.87 10.45 -27.04
CA GLY A 558 2.24 11.65 -26.52
C GLY A 558 1.42 12.39 -27.56
N ASP A 559 0.67 11.69 -28.41
CA ASP A 559 -0.20 12.31 -29.39
C ASP A 559 -1.45 12.89 -28.71
N GLY A 560 -1.86 14.08 -29.10
CA GLY A 560 -3.10 14.72 -28.60
C GLY A 560 -3.11 14.92 -27.09
N VAL A 561 -4.08 14.36 -26.40
CA VAL A 561 -4.29 14.51 -24.95
C VAL A 561 -3.18 13.85 -24.12
N TYR A 562 -2.47 12.87 -24.67
CA TYR A 562 -1.40 12.15 -23.98
C TYR A 562 -0.06 12.91 -23.94
N LYS A 563 -0.02 14.12 -24.55
CA LYS A 563 1.17 14.99 -24.52
C LYS A 563 1.45 15.56 -23.12
N ILE A 564 0.41 15.74 -22.33
CA ILE A 564 0.49 16.32 -20.98
C ILE A 564 -0.27 15.40 -20.02
N ILE A 565 0.45 14.84 -19.06
CA ILE A 565 -0.06 13.85 -18.12
C ILE A 565 -0.14 14.48 -16.72
N GLY A 566 -1.35 14.53 -16.13
CA GLY A 566 -1.54 14.99 -14.76
C GLY A 566 -1.24 16.48 -14.55
N LYS A 567 -1.60 17.34 -15.52
CA LYS A 567 -1.40 18.80 -15.40
C LYS A 567 -2.15 19.33 -14.17
N PRO A 568 -1.48 20.09 -13.27
CA PRO A 568 -2.15 20.75 -12.14
C PRO A 568 -3.35 21.58 -12.59
N GLY A 569 -4.47 21.50 -11.84
CA GLY A 569 -5.70 22.24 -12.16
C GLY A 569 -6.50 21.71 -13.36
N SER A 570 -6.11 20.58 -13.98
CA SER A 570 -6.94 19.93 -15.00
C SER A 570 -8.19 19.29 -14.38
N GLU A 571 -9.28 19.16 -15.17
CA GLU A 571 -10.52 18.52 -14.70
C GLU A 571 -10.29 17.09 -14.16
N VAL A 572 -9.44 16.33 -14.83
CA VAL A 572 -9.10 14.96 -14.40
C VAL A 572 -8.34 14.95 -13.07
N GLN A 573 -7.43 15.90 -12.85
CA GLN A 573 -6.72 16.02 -11.59
C GLN A 573 -7.63 16.59 -10.48
N ALA A 574 -8.53 17.51 -10.80
CA ALA A 574 -9.53 18.00 -9.85
C ALA A 574 -10.44 16.87 -9.39
N LYS A 575 -10.89 15.99 -10.30
CA LYS A 575 -11.66 14.80 -10.00
C LYS A 575 -10.87 13.83 -9.09
N ALA A 576 -9.64 13.51 -9.45
CA ALA A 576 -8.76 12.65 -8.65
C ALA A 576 -8.47 13.21 -7.24
N ASN A 577 -8.44 14.53 -7.07
CA ASN A 577 -8.27 15.18 -5.77
C ASN A 577 -9.55 15.12 -4.94
N SER A 578 -10.73 15.45 -5.53
CA SER A 578 -12.02 15.42 -4.83
C SER A 578 -12.35 14.02 -4.32
N GLU A 579 -12.07 12.99 -5.09
CA GLU A 579 -12.28 11.60 -4.69
C GLU A 579 -11.36 11.18 -3.52
N ARG A 580 -10.13 11.71 -3.47
CA ARG A 580 -9.21 11.46 -2.37
C ARG A 580 -9.64 12.17 -1.07
N GLU A 581 -10.18 13.36 -1.16
CA GLU A 581 -10.74 14.09 -0.01
C GLU A 581 -11.97 13.37 0.56
N LEU A 582 -12.80 12.78 -0.31
CA LEU A 582 -13.93 11.96 0.11
C LEU A 582 -13.49 10.73 0.92
N ASP A 583 -12.40 10.06 0.53
CA ASP A 583 -11.86 8.89 1.25
C ASP A 583 -11.21 9.28 2.59
N GLU A 584 -10.61 10.47 2.69
CA GLU A 584 -10.00 10.98 3.93
C GLU A 584 -11.09 11.37 4.95
N ASP A 585 -12.21 11.94 4.48
CA ASP A 585 -13.38 12.26 5.32
C ASP A 585 -14.11 11.01 5.86
N GLU A 586 -14.04 9.87 5.17
CA GLU A 586 -14.64 8.62 5.63
C GLU A 586 -13.79 7.88 6.69
N LYS A 587 -12.51 8.23 6.81
CA LYS A 587 -11.59 7.64 7.79
C LYS A 587 -11.55 8.40 9.12
N ASN A 588 -12.11 9.61 9.19
CA ASN A 588 -12.25 10.44 10.38
C ASN A 588 -13.70 10.40 10.89
#